data_b26305805707c2976ed2a51f85712659
#
_entry.id   b26305805707c2976ed2a51f85712659
#
_cell.length_a   1.000
_cell.length_b   1.000
_cell.length_c   1.000
_cell.angle_alpha   90.00
_cell.angle_beta   90.00
_cell.angle_gamma   90.00
#
_symmetry.space_group_name_H-M   'P 1'
#
loop_
_entity.id
_entity.type
_entity.pdbx_description
1 polymer ?
#
loop_
_entity_poly.entity_id
_entity_poly.type
_entity_poly.pdbx_seq_one_letter_code
_entity_poly.pdbx_strand_id
1 'polypeptide(L)'
;MIKYIYEIDYPPGGKDKYLAWVRSIADALQAPVELRRLASYDNVYSTTPHRVVEFTFDSPQDAAMYFDRKEIGLILQSELPTHSASIRIKVLALRDDYLKATAAETAAVHQDRS
;
A
#
# COMPACT_ATOMS: atom_id res chain seq x y z
N MET A 1 -6.37 10.98 6.56
CA MET A 1 -5.58 9.95 5.85
C MET A 1 -6.39 8.70 5.66
N ILE A 2 -6.35 8.14 4.49
CA ILE A 2 -7.05 6.91 4.15
C ILE A 2 -6.07 5.96 3.46
N LYS A 3 -6.19 4.66 3.74
CA LYS A 3 -5.36 3.63 3.12
C LYS A 3 -6.22 2.60 2.41
N TYR A 4 -5.83 2.27 1.18
CA TYR A 4 -6.34 1.13 0.45
C TYR A 4 -5.29 0.03 0.54
N ILE A 5 -5.67 -1.09 1.15
CA ILE A 5 -4.78 -2.21 1.41
C ILE A 5 -5.19 -3.38 0.53
N TYR A 6 -4.30 -3.77 -0.38
CA TYR A 6 -4.50 -4.90 -1.28
C TYR A 6 -3.73 -6.09 -0.73
N GLU A 7 -4.46 -7.14 -0.36
CA GLU A 7 -3.90 -8.40 0.07
C GLU A 7 -3.91 -9.36 -1.12
N ILE A 8 -2.73 -9.77 -1.57
CA ILE A 8 -2.55 -10.47 -2.84
C ILE A 8 -1.94 -11.85 -2.60
N ASP A 9 -2.56 -12.86 -3.21
CA ASP A 9 -2.01 -14.21 -3.27
C ASP A 9 -1.49 -14.46 -4.68
N TYR A 10 -0.26 -14.96 -4.78
CA TYR A 10 0.32 -15.33 -6.07
C TYR A 10 -0.34 -16.61 -6.60
N PRO A 11 -0.48 -16.74 -7.93
CA PRO A 11 -0.82 -18.04 -8.51
C PRO A 11 0.30 -19.05 -8.19
N PRO A 12 0.01 -20.36 -8.15
CA PRO A 12 1.05 -21.38 -7.97
C PRO A 12 2.17 -21.19 -8.99
N GLY A 13 3.41 -21.03 -8.47
CA GLY A 13 4.58 -20.75 -9.30
C GLY A 13 4.60 -19.38 -9.99
N GLY A 14 3.71 -18.46 -9.61
CA GLY A 14 3.54 -17.17 -10.28
C GLY A 14 4.28 -16.00 -9.69
N LYS A 15 5.07 -16.20 -8.62
CA LYS A 15 5.76 -15.10 -7.93
C LYS A 15 6.69 -14.31 -8.86
N ASP A 16 7.51 -14.98 -9.63
CA ASP A 16 8.49 -14.30 -10.49
C ASP A 16 7.82 -13.50 -11.61
N LYS A 17 6.75 -14.02 -12.18
CA LYS A 17 5.94 -13.28 -13.17
C LYS A 17 5.29 -12.06 -12.55
N TYR A 18 4.76 -12.20 -11.33
CA TYR A 18 4.17 -11.08 -10.60
C TYR A 18 5.20 -9.99 -10.35
N LEU A 19 6.38 -10.33 -9.85
CA LEU A 19 7.44 -9.36 -9.57
C LEU A 19 7.95 -8.67 -10.84
N ALA A 20 8.08 -9.40 -11.94
CA ALA A 20 8.46 -8.81 -13.22
C ALA A 20 7.41 -7.81 -13.72
N TRP A 21 6.13 -8.16 -13.61
CA TRP A 21 5.04 -7.28 -13.98
C TRP A 21 5.03 -6.01 -13.11
N VAL A 22 5.17 -6.15 -11.79
CA VAL A 22 5.20 -5.01 -10.85
C VAL A 22 6.30 -4.02 -11.24
N ARG A 23 7.50 -4.50 -11.58
CA ARG A 23 8.58 -3.62 -12.01
C ARG A 23 8.21 -2.79 -13.24
N SER A 24 7.40 -3.35 -14.13
CA SER A 24 6.97 -2.65 -15.36
C SER A 24 5.93 -1.57 -15.11
N ILE A 25 5.17 -1.63 -14.01
CA ILE A 25 4.05 -0.71 -13.73
C ILE A 25 4.25 0.17 -12.50
N ALA A 26 5.34 -0.02 -11.75
CA ALA A 26 5.58 0.67 -10.49
C ALA A 26 5.61 2.20 -10.66
N ASP A 27 6.29 2.69 -11.69
CA ASP A 27 6.38 4.13 -11.94
C ASP A 27 5.01 4.72 -12.27
N ALA A 28 4.21 4.03 -13.08
CA ALA A 28 2.87 4.48 -13.42
C ALA A 28 1.95 4.57 -12.20
N LEU A 29 2.07 3.62 -11.26
CA LEU A 29 1.31 3.65 -10.00
C LEU A 29 1.71 4.81 -9.09
N GLN A 30 2.96 5.23 -9.13
CA GLN A 30 3.49 6.29 -8.27
C GLN A 30 3.35 7.69 -8.85
N ALA A 31 3.14 7.81 -10.16
CA ALA A 31 3.14 9.10 -10.84
C ALA A 31 2.01 10.06 -10.44
N PRO A 32 0.75 9.61 -10.19
CA PRO A 32 -0.33 10.54 -9.87
C PRO A 32 -0.10 11.30 -8.57
N VAL A 33 -0.36 12.61 -8.61
CA VAL A 33 -0.12 13.52 -7.47
C VAL A 33 -1.02 13.24 -6.26
N GLU A 34 -2.15 12.57 -6.47
CA GLU A 34 -3.09 12.25 -5.40
C GLU A 34 -2.53 11.18 -4.46
N LEU A 35 -1.62 10.34 -4.95
CA LEU A 35 -1.02 9.30 -4.14
C LEU A 35 0.04 9.89 -3.21
N ARG A 36 -0.14 9.68 -1.92
CA ARG A 36 0.84 10.13 -0.93
C ARG A 36 1.97 9.14 -0.74
N ARG A 37 1.64 7.85 -0.69
CA ARG A 37 2.61 6.79 -0.48
C ARG A 37 2.12 5.49 -1.06
N LEU A 38 3.04 4.76 -1.66
CA LEU A 38 2.85 3.38 -2.09
C LEU A 38 3.89 2.52 -1.36
N ALA A 39 3.43 1.54 -0.59
CA ALA A 39 4.30 0.62 0.13
C ALA A 39 3.87 -0.81 -0.14
N SER A 40 4.84 -1.71 -0.27
CA SER A 40 4.54 -3.13 -0.42
C SER A 40 5.34 -3.95 0.57
N TYR A 41 4.73 -5.03 1.03
CA TYR A 41 5.29 -5.90 2.05
C TYR A 41 5.18 -7.34 1.59
N ASP A 42 6.23 -8.12 1.80
CA ASP A 42 6.20 -9.56 1.59
C ASP A 42 5.90 -10.26 2.90
N ASN A 43 5.10 -11.33 2.82
CA ASN A 43 4.84 -12.17 4.00
C ASN A 43 6.08 -13.02 4.28
N VAL A 44 6.68 -12.80 5.45
CA VAL A 44 7.93 -13.48 5.82
C VAL A 44 7.75 -14.98 6.10
N TYR A 45 6.52 -15.41 6.37
CA TYR A 45 6.23 -16.82 6.70
C TYR A 45 5.74 -17.63 5.51
N SER A 46 5.73 -17.05 4.33
CA SER A 46 5.27 -17.74 3.09
C SER A 46 3.83 -18.27 3.17
N THR A 47 3.02 -17.66 4.03
CA THR A 47 1.57 -17.91 4.13
C THR A 47 0.80 -16.85 3.36
N THR A 48 -0.52 -17.01 3.24
CA THR A 48 -1.37 -16.00 2.60
C THR A 48 -1.80 -14.91 3.59
N PRO A 49 -1.93 -13.66 3.16
CA PRO A 49 -1.59 -13.19 1.82
C PRO A 49 -0.07 -13.20 1.60
N HIS A 50 0.36 -13.50 0.38
CA HIS A 50 1.79 -13.52 0.05
C HIS A 50 2.39 -12.11 0.03
N ARG A 51 1.58 -11.12 -0.36
CA ARG A 51 2.01 -9.74 -0.52
C ARG A 51 0.91 -8.79 -0.10
N VAL A 52 1.29 -7.68 0.54
CA VAL A 52 0.38 -6.61 0.92
C VAL A 52 0.86 -5.33 0.28
N VAL A 53 -0.02 -4.62 -0.44
CA VAL A 53 0.28 -3.33 -1.05
C VAL A 53 -0.63 -2.27 -0.44
N GLU A 54 -0.03 -1.18 0.07
CA GLU A 54 -0.76 -0.10 0.70
C GLU A 54 -0.65 1.17 -0.13
N PHE A 55 -1.81 1.72 -0.50
CA PHE A 55 -1.95 3.03 -1.14
C PHE A 55 -2.45 4.01 -0.09
N THR A 56 -1.68 5.04 0.19
CA THR A 56 -2.03 6.06 1.19
C THR A 56 -2.42 7.37 0.51
N PHE A 57 -3.54 7.95 0.95
CA PHE A 57 -4.08 9.22 0.45
C PHE A 57 -4.38 10.15 1.61
N ASP A 58 -4.30 11.46 1.38
CA ASP A 58 -4.64 12.45 2.40
C ASP A 58 -6.15 12.51 2.65
N SER A 59 -6.96 12.26 1.61
CA SER A 59 -8.41 12.36 1.67
C SER A 59 -9.10 11.29 0.83
N PRO A 60 -10.38 10.99 1.10
CA PRO A 60 -11.18 10.13 0.23
C PRO A 60 -11.31 10.67 -1.20
N GLN A 61 -11.32 11.98 -1.37
CA GLN A 61 -11.41 12.62 -2.68
C GLN A 61 -10.16 12.33 -3.51
N ASP A 62 -8.97 12.42 -2.91
CA ASP A 62 -7.73 12.06 -3.58
C ASP A 62 -7.71 10.59 -4.00
N ALA A 63 -8.18 9.71 -3.15
CA ALA A 63 -8.31 8.29 -3.48
C ALA A 63 -9.24 8.08 -4.68
N ALA A 64 -10.41 8.72 -4.68
CA ALA A 64 -11.37 8.64 -5.77
C ALA A 64 -10.76 9.11 -7.10
N MET A 65 -10.07 10.23 -7.09
CA MET A 65 -9.41 10.77 -8.27
C MET A 65 -8.31 9.83 -8.78
N TYR A 66 -7.52 9.28 -7.88
CA TYR A 66 -6.44 8.34 -8.21
C TYR A 66 -6.99 7.09 -8.91
N PHE A 67 -7.96 6.42 -8.30
CA PHE A 67 -8.51 5.17 -8.84
C PHE A 67 -9.37 5.39 -10.08
N ASP A 68 -9.85 6.60 -10.33
CA ASP A 68 -10.59 6.96 -11.53
C ASP A 68 -9.69 7.22 -12.75
N ARG A 69 -8.39 7.35 -12.55
CA ARG A 69 -7.45 7.51 -13.66
C ARG A 69 -7.43 6.28 -14.52
N LYS A 70 -7.47 6.48 -15.83
CA LYS A 70 -7.56 5.38 -16.80
C LYS A 70 -6.41 4.39 -16.67
N GLU A 71 -5.20 4.89 -16.53
CA GLU A 71 -4.00 4.05 -16.39
C GLU A 71 -4.02 3.21 -15.11
N ILE A 72 -4.46 3.81 -14.02
CA ILE A 72 -4.55 3.12 -12.72
C ILE A 72 -5.64 2.03 -12.78
N GLY A 73 -6.78 2.35 -13.36
CA GLY A 73 -7.86 1.38 -13.56
C GLY A 73 -7.41 0.20 -14.42
N LEU A 74 -6.68 0.45 -15.50
CA LEU A 74 -6.15 -0.60 -16.35
C LEU A 74 -5.24 -1.54 -15.58
N ILE A 75 -4.30 -0.99 -14.79
CA ILE A 75 -3.36 -1.78 -14.00
C ILE A 75 -4.08 -2.61 -12.94
N LEU A 76 -4.93 -1.96 -12.13
CA LEU A 76 -5.50 -2.61 -10.93
C LEU A 76 -6.73 -3.45 -11.23
N GLN A 77 -7.53 -3.10 -12.23
CA GLN A 77 -8.77 -3.81 -12.55
C GLN A 77 -8.58 -4.86 -13.63
N SER A 78 -7.66 -4.65 -14.58
CA SER A 78 -7.47 -5.54 -15.72
C SER A 78 -6.20 -6.38 -15.62
N GLU A 79 -5.06 -5.78 -15.27
CA GLU A 79 -3.77 -6.49 -15.28
C GLU A 79 -3.53 -7.26 -13.97
N LEU A 80 -3.75 -6.62 -12.81
CA LEU A 80 -3.51 -7.26 -11.50
C LEU A 80 -4.20 -8.61 -11.35
N PRO A 81 -5.49 -8.75 -11.73
CA PRO A 81 -6.16 -10.05 -11.64
C PRO A 81 -5.53 -11.16 -12.48
N THR A 82 -4.85 -10.83 -13.58
CA THR A 82 -4.16 -11.83 -14.41
C THR A 82 -2.88 -12.36 -13.76
N HIS A 83 -2.34 -11.63 -12.78
CA HIS A 83 -1.10 -12.00 -12.07
C HIS A 83 -1.34 -12.48 -10.64
N SER A 84 -2.60 -12.62 -10.23
CA SER A 84 -2.97 -12.93 -8.86
C SER A 84 -3.94 -14.09 -8.79
N ALA A 85 -3.79 -14.95 -7.78
CA ALA A 85 -4.75 -16.02 -7.51
C ALA A 85 -5.96 -15.46 -6.74
N SER A 86 -5.71 -14.53 -5.81
CA SER A 86 -6.80 -13.83 -5.11
C SER A 86 -6.33 -12.42 -4.72
N ILE A 87 -7.29 -11.51 -4.62
CA ILE A 87 -7.09 -10.13 -4.22
C ILE A 87 -8.19 -9.79 -3.22
N ARG A 88 -7.80 -9.29 -2.06
CA ARG A 88 -8.73 -8.73 -1.07
C ARG A 88 -8.35 -7.29 -0.81
N ILE A 89 -9.35 -6.41 -0.78
CA ILE A 89 -9.13 -4.99 -0.61
C ILE A 89 -9.79 -4.54 0.69
N LYS A 90 -9.00 -3.85 1.53
CA LYS A 90 -9.49 -3.21 2.74
C LYS A 90 -9.28 -1.71 2.61
N VAL A 91 -10.27 -0.93 3.05
CA VAL A 91 -10.17 0.53 3.07
C VAL A 91 -10.24 0.97 4.52
N LEU A 92 -9.16 1.60 5.00
CA LEU A 92 -9.02 1.99 6.39
C LEU A 92 -8.80 3.49 6.48
N ALA A 93 -9.57 4.16 7.34
CA ALA A 93 -9.36 5.56 7.68
C ALA A 93 -8.53 5.66 8.94
N LEU A 94 -7.55 6.56 8.95
CA LEU A 94 -6.79 6.83 10.16
C LEU A 94 -7.70 7.47 11.19
N ARG A 95 -7.74 6.89 12.39
CA ARG A 95 -8.48 7.42 13.53
C ARG A 95 -7.55 8.02 14.57
N ASP A 96 -6.57 7.25 14.99
CA ASP A 96 -5.61 7.65 16.01
C ASP A 96 -4.20 7.28 15.57
N ASP A 97 -3.26 8.17 15.76
CA ASP A 97 -1.86 7.95 15.44
C ASP A 97 -1.02 8.37 16.65
N TYR A 98 -0.43 7.37 17.30
CA TYR A 98 0.41 7.58 18.47
C TYR A 98 1.86 7.33 18.11
N LEU A 99 2.51 8.37 17.63
CA LEU A 99 3.92 8.28 17.24
C LEU A 99 4.79 8.10 18.50
N LYS A 100 5.53 7.00 18.53
CA LYS A 100 6.44 6.74 19.63
C LYS A 100 7.67 7.64 19.50
N ALA A 101 7.97 8.40 20.57
CA ALA A 101 9.12 9.29 20.62
C ALA A 101 10.43 8.51 20.60
N THR A 102 11.49 9.12 20.03
CA THR A 102 12.85 8.61 20.13
C THR A 102 13.33 8.69 21.58
N ALA A 103 14.40 7.97 21.93
CA ALA A 103 14.99 8.03 23.26
C ALA A 103 15.36 9.45 23.67
N ALA A 104 15.92 10.26 22.77
CA ALA A 104 16.28 11.65 23.01
C ALA A 104 15.04 12.52 23.27
N GLU A 105 13.99 12.37 22.48
CA GLU A 105 12.73 13.09 22.65
C GLU A 105 12.05 12.72 23.97
N THR A 106 12.05 11.45 24.31
CA THR A 106 11.51 10.96 25.58
C THR A 106 12.26 11.56 26.77
N ALA A 107 13.56 11.61 26.71
CA ALA A 107 14.39 12.23 27.76
C ALA A 107 14.11 13.72 27.91
N ALA A 108 13.96 14.45 26.80
CA ALA A 108 13.63 15.88 26.81
C ALA A 108 12.26 16.15 27.44
N VAL A 109 11.26 15.33 27.10
CA VAL A 109 9.90 15.45 27.68
C VAL A 109 9.94 15.19 29.19
N HIS A 110 10.69 14.20 29.65
CA HIS A 110 10.83 13.93 31.09
C HIS A 110 11.52 15.06 31.83
N GLN A 111 12.55 15.68 31.23
CA GLN A 111 13.21 16.83 31.82
C GLN A 111 12.27 18.03 31.97
N ASP A 112 11.42 18.27 30.98
CA ASP A 112 10.46 19.37 31.01
C ASP A 112 9.41 19.19 32.10
N ARG A 113 9.15 17.98 32.52
CA ARG A 113 8.16 17.66 33.57
C ARG A 113 8.76 17.62 34.95
N SER A 114 10.02 17.59 35.04
CA SER A 114 10.71 17.59 36.33
C SER A 114 11.05 19.00 36.81
#